data_9556bbb2987910293c6178cd88260036
#
_entry.id   9556bbb2987910293c6178cd88260036
#
_cell.length_a   1.000
_cell.length_b   1.000
_cell.length_c   1.000
_cell.angle_alpha   90.00
_cell.angle_beta   90.00
_cell.angle_gamma   90.00
#
_symmetry.space_group_name_H-M   'P 1'
#
loop_
_entity.id
_entity.type
_entity.pdbx_description
1 polymer ?
#
loop_
_entity_poly.entity_id
_entity_poly.type
_entity_poly.pdbx_seq_one_letter_code
_entity_poly.pdbx_strand_id
1 'polypeptide(L)'
;PFLIADAVISGGIRRSALLCQFDADDREMLTCKTGSWFSEYPELARANNSAIILPSTPKEVYENIFSSIKQFGEPGIIFSVHPDSVYSPCVEVSGYPQIEIDGEIQYGWFFCNLTEINGSKIKNKEEFFDACRGASVLGTIQASYTSFKVLTEASRLIAERDALIGVGITGMCENPEILFNPEIQDEGARLVQKTNVKMAGIIGINPAARCTVVKPSGNSSQLLGCTSSGIKKFPFKRLTQNIQAANTEQALRYVKEINPMMVKPSVYNKEVESVISFPVELDDNVLTSEYSSAIDFLEMVRMTKAHWIENGTNFDHPFYKEYPKFARMRMNVSNTCMVKDDEWDDVKEYVWNN
;
A
#
# COMPACT_ATOMS: atom_id res chain seq x y z
N PRO A 1 -4.90 -15.49 14.38
CA PRO A 1 -4.15 -14.31 13.93
C PRO A 1 -4.79 -13.00 14.38
N PHE A 2 -6.12 -12.82 14.26
CA PHE A 2 -6.82 -11.58 14.59
C PHE A 2 -6.68 -11.20 16.06
N LEU A 3 -6.82 -12.14 16.99
CA LEU A 3 -6.63 -11.91 18.43
C LEU A 3 -5.19 -11.51 18.78
N ILE A 4 -4.20 -12.00 18.02
CA ILE A 4 -2.80 -11.57 18.18
C ILE A 4 -2.65 -10.12 17.74
N ALA A 5 -3.29 -9.72 16.64
CA ALA A 5 -3.30 -8.33 16.18
C ALA A 5 -3.95 -7.39 17.20
N ASP A 6 -5.03 -7.80 17.85
CA ASP A 6 -5.67 -7.05 18.93
C ASP A 6 -4.74 -6.88 20.13
N ALA A 7 -4.02 -7.93 20.52
CA ALA A 7 -3.03 -7.86 21.59
C ALA A 7 -1.88 -6.87 21.28
N VAL A 8 -1.41 -6.83 20.03
CA VAL A 8 -0.37 -5.87 19.60
C VAL A 8 -0.90 -4.42 19.67
N ILE A 9 -2.13 -4.20 19.21
CA ILE A 9 -2.75 -2.86 19.18
C ILE A 9 -3.08 -2.38 20.58
N SER A 10 -3.48 -3.26 21.50
CA SER A 10 -3.84 -2.91 22.87
C SER A 10 -2.68 -2.26 23.66
N GLY A 11 -1.43 -2.49 23.23
CA GLY A 11 -0.25 -1.83 23.81
C GLY A 11 -0.11 -0.34 23.49
N GLY A 12 -0.92 0.20 22.59
CA GLY A 12 -1.03 1.64 22.28
C GLY A 12 0.16 2.25 21.52
N ILE A 13 1.25 1.51 21.32
CA ILE A 13 2.49 2.04 20.74
C ILE A 13 2.67 1.62 19.30
N ARG A 14 2.24 0.41 18.93
CA ARG A 14 2.40 -0.14 17.59
C ARG A 14 1.07 -0.44 16.95
N ARG A 15 1.03 -0.30 15.62
CA ARG A 15 -0.09 -0.75 14.79
C ARG A 15 0.27 -2.10 14.17
N SER A 16 -0.73 -2.96 14.10
CA SER A 16 -0.66 -4.22 13.37
C SER A 16 -1.60 -4.15 12.19
N ALA A 17 -1.18 -4.72 11.07
CA ALA A 17 -2.01 -4.95 9.91
C ALA A 17 -1.84 -6.39 9.45
N LEU A 18 -2.93 -6.99 9.02
CA LEU A 18 -2.96 -8.35 8.46
C LEU A 18 -3.54 -8.30 7.06
N LEU A 19 -3.07 -9.18 6.21
CA LEU A 19 -3.66 -9.49 4.92
C LEU A 19 -3.97 -10.99 4.87
N CYS A 20 -5.22 -11.33 4.63
CA CYS A 20 -5.62 -12.68 4.27
C CYS A 20 -5.71 -12.76 2.75
N GLN A 21 -4.75 -13.46 2.13
CA GLN A 21 -4.78 -13.82 0.72
C GLN A 21 -5.49 -15.16 0.58
N PHE A 22 -6.42 -15.25 -0.35
CA PHE A 22 -7.19 -16.47 -0.55
C PHE A 22 -7.48 -16.73 -2.04
N ASP A 23 -7.77 -17.97 -2.37
CA ASP A 23 -8.11 -18.36 -3.74
C ASP A 23 -9.43 -17.75 -4.20
N ALA A 24 -9.47 -17.25 -5.42
CA ALA A 24 -10.59 -16.48 -5.96
C ALA A 24 -11.95 -17.21 -5.95
N ASP A 25 -11.96 -18.52 -5.83
CA ASP A 25 -13.14 -19.37 -5.75
C ASP A 25 -13.52 -19.81 -4.33
N ASP A 26 -12.78 -19.36 -3.30
CA ASP A 26 -13.12 -19.60 -1.90
C ASP A 26 -14.36 -18.77 -1.49
N ARG A 27 -15.52 -19.43 -1.51
CA ARG A 27 -16.81 -18.79 -1.26
C ARG A 27 -16.98 -18.28 0.18
N GLU A 28 -16.36 -18.93 1.17
CA GLU A 28 -16.43 -18.50 2.56
C GLU A 28 -15.66 -17.19 2.72
N MET A 29 -14.45 -17.12 2.17
CA MET A 29 -13.62 -15.91 2.22
C MET A 29 -14.20 -14.76 1.39
N LEU A 30 -14.87 -15.04 0.27
CA LEU A 30 -15.54 -14.02 -0.54
C LEU A 30 -16.67 -13.31 0.23
N THR A 31 -17.34 -14.00 1.14
CA THR A 31 -18.53 -13.48 1.84
C THR A 31 -18.34 -13.22 3.33
N CYS A 32 -17.17 -13.53 3.90
CA CYS A 32 -16.92 -13.41 5.34
C CYS A 32 -17.12 -11.99 5.89
N LYS A 33 -17.02 -10.97 5.04
CA LYS A 33 -17.28 -9.57 5.37
C LYS A 33 -18.46 -9.00 4.61
N THR A 34 -19.54 -9.74 4.54
CA THR A 34 -20.84 -9.29 4.01
C THR A 34 -21.92 -9.32 5.11
N GLY A 35 -23.03 -8.65 4.91
CA GLY A 35 -24.10 -8.58 5.91
C GLY A 35 -23.71 -7.87 7.20
N SER A 36 -24.01 -8.47 8.36
CA SER A 36 -23.80 -7.90 9.70
C SER A 36 -22.46 -8.31 10.34
N TRP A 37 -21.48 -8.74 9.56
CA TRP A 37 -20.19 -9.26 10.04
C TRP A 37 -19.51 -8.39 11.10
N PHE A 38 -19.58 -7.05 10.96
CA PHE A 38 -18.96 -6.11 11.89
C PHE A 38 -19.53 -6.16 13.32
N SER A 39 -20.76 -6.69 13.47
CA SER A 39 -21.40 -6.93 14.78
C SER A 39 -21.18 -8.34 15.27
N GLU A 40 -21.12 -9.32 14.35
CA GLU A 40 -21.02 -10.74 14.68
C GLU A 40 -19.57 -11.19 14.86
N TYR A 41 -18.64 -10.63 14.05
CA TYR A 41 -17.22 -10.98 14.00
C TYR A 41 -16.34 -9.74 13.90
N PRO A 42 -16.39 -8.81 14.90
CA PRO A 42 -15.70 -7.52 14.83
C PRO A 42 -14.17 -7.66 14.69
N GLU A 43 -13.59 -8.79 15.09
CA GLU A 43 -12.17 -9.10 14.93
C GLU A 43 -11.74 -9.18 13.47
N LEU A 44 -12.64 -9.47 12.52
CA LEU A 44 -12.33 -9.48 11.08
C LEU A 44 -11.93 -8.10 10.55
N ALA A 45 -12.30 -7.02 11.25
CA ALA A 45 -11.85 -5.66 10.92
C ALA A 45 -10.33 -5.47 11.05
N ARG A 46 -9.62 -6.40 11.68
CA ARG A 46 -8.16 -6.35 11.87
C ARG A 46 -7.36 -6.83 10.66
N ALA A 47 -8.01 -7.41 9.65
CA ALA A 47 -7.34 -7.88 8.43
C ALA A 47 -7.98 -7.28 7.17
N ASN A 48 -7.15 -7.02 6.17
CA ASN A 48 -7.60 -6.89 4.80
C ASN A 48 -7.77 -8.30 4.21
N ASN A 49 -8.84 -8.51 3.46
CA ASN A 49 -9.07 -9.76 2.74
C ASN A 49 -8.92 -9.49 1.25
N SER A 50 -8.13 -10.29 0.54
CA SER A 50 -7.92 -10.10 -0.90
C SER A 50 -7.92 -11.42 -1.65
N ALA A 51 -8.73 -11.48 -2.69
CA ALA A 51 -8.78 -12.59 -3.63
C ALA A 51 -7.59 -12.51 -4.60
N ILE A 52 -6.91 -13.63 -4.79
CA ILE A 52 -5.78 -13.74 -5.73
C ILE A 52 -6.30 -14.15 -7.10
N ILE A 53 -6.10 -13.30 -8.09
CA ILE A 53 -6.40 -13.57 -9.49
C ILE A 53 -5.12 -14.00 -10.19
N LEU A 54 -5.11 -15.21 -10.68
CA LEU A 54 -4.02 -15.78 -11.48
C LEU A 54 -4.32 -15.66 -12.99
N PRO A 55 -3.31 -15.77 -13.87
CA PRO A 55 -3.55 -15.80 -15.32
C PRO A 55 -4.46 -16.93 -15.78
N SER A 56 -4.62 -17.98 -14.96
CA SER A 56 -5.52 -19.11 -15.21
C SER A 56 -6.92 -18.94 -14.61
N THR A 57 -7.18 -17.89 -13.84
CA THR A 57 -8.49 -17.67 -13.20
C THR A 57 -9.56 -17.38 -14.25
N PRO A 58 -10.66 -18.16 -14.32
CA PRO A 58 -11.75 -17.90 -15.27
C PRO A 58 -12.43 -16.55 -14.97
N LYS A 59 -12.90 -15.88 -16.03
CA LYS A 59 -13.60 -14.58 -15.90
C LYS A 59 -14.84 -14.68 -15.01
N GLU A 60 -15.57 -15.78 -15.07
CA GLU A 60 -16.75 -16.03 -14.22
C GLU A 60 -16.42 -16.01 -12.71
N VAL A 61 -15.26 -16.59 -12.33
CA VAL A 61 -14.77 -16.56 -10.94
C VAL A 61 -14.47 -15.12 -10.51
N TYR A 62 -13.79 -14.37 -11.35
CA TYR A 62 -13.52 -12.95 -11.13
C TYR A 62 -14.82 -12.13 -10.98
N GLU A 63 -15.81 -12.34 -11.85
CA GLU A 63 -17.09 -11.62 -11.80
C GLU A 63 -17.85 -11.85 -10.49
N ASN A 64 -17.77 -13.05 -9.92
CA ASN A 64 -18.39 -13.38 -8.63
C ASN A 64 -17.81 -12.54 -7.46
N ILE A 65 -16.54 -12.16 -7.53
CA ILE A 65 -15.90 -11.34 -6.50
C ILE A 65 -16.56 -9.96 -6.42
N PHE A 66 -16.91 -9.36 -7.56
CA PHE A 66 -17.54 -8.04 -7.62
C PHE A 66 -18.89 -7.97 -6.91
N SER A 67 -19.62 -9.07 -6.82
CA SER A 67 -20.88 -9.13 -6.07
C SER A 67 -20.68 -8.89 -4.57
N SER A 68 -19.57 -9.38 -4.01
CA SER A 68 -19.19 -9.12 -2.60
C SER A 68 -18.62 -7.72 -2.42
N ILE A 69 -17.71 -7.28 -3.31
CA ILE A 69 -17.11 -5.95 -3.26
C ILE A 69 -18.19 -4.85 -3.25
N LYS A 70 -19.19 -4.98 -4.12
CA LYS A 70 -20.28 -4.00 -4.22
C LYS A 70 -21.07 -3.82 -2.92
N GLN A 71 -21.16 -4.88 -2.10
CA GLN A 71 -21.88 -4.83 -0.82
C GLN A 71 -21.08 -4.11 0.27
N PHE A 72 -19.76 -4.29 0.31
CA PHE A 72 -18.96 -3.86 1.47
C PHE A 72 -17.58 -3.27 1.14
N GLY A 73 -17.18 -3.20 -0.14
CA GLY A 73 -15.84 -2.73 -0.54
C GLY A 73 -14.71 -3.74 -0.31
N GLU A 74 -15.03 -4.94 0.16
CA GLU A 74 -14.14 -6.09 0.30
C GLU A 74 -14.78 -7.35 -0.29
N PRO A 75 -14.00 -8.35 -0.72
CA PRO A 75 -12.53 -8.41 -0.66
C PRO A 75 -11.82 -7.48 -1.65
N GLY A 76 -10.56 -7.17 -1.40
CA GLY A 76 -9.68 -6.58 -2.40
C GLY A 76 -9.35 -7.59 -3.52
N ILE A 77 -8.79 -7.11 -4.62
CA ILE A 77 -8.32 -7.94 -5.74
C ILE A 77 -6.81 -7.77 -5.91
N ILE A 78 -6.09 -8.87 -6.04
CA ILE A 78 -4.66 -8.89 -6.34
C ILE A 78 -4.43 -9.73 -7.59
N PHE A 79 -3.97 -9.11 -8.66
CA PHE A 79 -3.49 -9.85 -9.83
C PHE A 79 -2.08 -10.36 -9.55
N SER A 80 -1.94 -11.67 -9.43
CA SER A 80 -0.69 -12.34 -9.09
C SER A 80 -0.18 -13.18 -10.26
N VAL A 81 1.15 -13.27 -10.35
CA VAL A 81 1.79 -14.06 -11.40
C VAL A 81 1.90 -15.55 -11.05
N HIS A 82 1.84 -15.86 -9.76
CA HIS A 82 2.02 -17.22 -9.26
C HIS A 82 1.34 -17.36 -7.87
N PRO A 83 0.78 -18.53 -7.51
CA PRO A 83 0.14 -18.74 -6.21
C PRO A 83 1.11 -18.58 -5.01
N ASP A 84 2.40 -18.88 -5.19
CA ASP A 84 3.41 -18.68 -4.13
C ASP A 84 3.83 -17.22 -3.93
N SER A 85 3.28 -16.28 -4.69
CA SER A 85 3.53 -14.85 -4.46
C SER A 85 2.82 -14.40 -3.18
N VAL A 86 3.54 -13.72 -2.31
CA VAL A 86 3.02 -13.18 -1.05
C VAL A 86 3.11 -11.66 -1.09
N TYR A 87 2.15 -11.00 -0.48
CA TYR A 87 2.07 -9.54 -0.48
C TYR A 87 2.08 -8.99 0.96
N SER A 88 2.61 -7.77 1.11
CA SER A 88 2.51 -7.03 2.37
C SER A 88 1.05 -6.75 2.74
N PRO A 89 0.74 -6.47 4.00
CA PRO A 89 -0.65 -6.21 4.43
C PRO A 89 -1.35 -5.05 3.70
N CYS A 90 -0.59 -4.08 3.18
CA CYS A 90 -1.11 -3.01 2.33
C CYS A 90 -1.03 -3.31 0.83
N VAL A 91 -0.59 -4.51 0.44
CA VAL A 91 -0.52 -5.06 -0.94
C VAL A 91 0.51 -4.36 -1.86
N GLU A 92 1.23 -3.36 -1.41
CA GLU A 92 2.21 -2.63 -2.23
C GLU A 92 3.49 -3.41 -2.50
N VAL A 93 3.94 -4.24 -1.56
CA VAL A 93 5.17 -5.04 -1.68
C VAL A 93 4.84 -6.49 -1.98
N SER A 94 5.41 -7.03 -3.04
CA SER A 94 5.34 -8.45 -3.40
C SER A 94 6.64 -9.16 -3.06
N GLY A 95 6.56 -10.43 -2.65
CA GLY A 95 7.72 -11.24 -2.32
C GLY A 95 7.50 -12.73 -2.54
N TYR A 96 8.59 -13.47 -2.46
CA TYR A 96 8.63 -14.92 -2.46
C TYR A 96 9.40 -15.40 -1.21
N PRO A 97 8.69 -15.62 -0.08
CA PRO A 97 9.31 -15.90 1.21
C PRO A 97 9.72 -17.38 1.36
N GLN A 98 10.30 -17.97 0.33
CA GLN A 98 10.83 -19.32 0.31
C GLN A 98 12.26 -19.32 -0.20
N ILE A 99 13.08 -20.23 0.34
CA ILE A 99 14.46 -20.45 -0.08
C ILE A 99 14.84 -21.90 0.15
N GLU A 100 15.70 -22.45 -0.70
CA GLU A 100 16.26 -23.77 -0.52
C GLU A 100 17.50 -23.70 0.38
N ILE A 101 17.53 -24.51 1.44
CA ILE A 101 18.67 -24.66 2.35
C ILE A 101 18.91 -26.17 2.52
N ASP A 102 20.11 -26.63 2.21
CA ASP A 102 20.51 -28.04 2.31
C ASP A 102 19.57 -29.01 1.56
N GLY A 103 19.01 -28.59 0.43
CA GLY A 103 18.12 -29.39 -0.40
C GLY A 103 16.65 -29.37 0.05
N GLU A 104 16.31 -28.61 1.07
CA GLU A 104 14.92 -28.46 1.58
C GLU A 104 14.40 -27.04 1.40
N ILE A 105 13.12 -26.91 0.99
CA ILE A 105 12.45 -25.61 0.92
C ILE A 105 12.10 -25.14 2.32
N GLN A 106 12.68 -24.03 2.72
CA GLN A 106 12.38 -23.36 3.98
C GLN A 106 11.61 -22.06 3.77
N TYR A 107 10.75 -21.75 4.72
CA TYR A 107 9.92 -20.55 4.72
C TYR A 107 10.50 -19.50 5.67
N GLY A 108 10.49 -18.25 5.23
CA GLY A 108 10.95 -17.12 6.02
C GLY A 108 10.05 -15.89 5.82
N TRP A 109 10.63 -14.74 6.07
CA TRP A 109 9.96 -13.45 5.93
C TRP A 109 10.70 -12.58 4.91
N PHE A 110 9.98 -11.77 4.17
CA PHE A 110 10.54 -10.62 3.43
C PHE A 110 10.17 -9.31 4.14
N PHE A 111 10.90 -8.25 3.85
CA PHE A 111 10.76 -6.99 4.57
C PHE A 111 10.41 -5.86 3.63
N CYS A 112 9.47 -5.01 4.08
CA CYS A 112 9.07 -3.79 3.41
C CYS A 112 9.95 -2.64 3.92
N ASN A 113 11.10 -2.41 3.29
CA ASN A 113 11.98 -1.27 3.61
C ASN A 113 11.44 -0.03 2.90
N LEU A 114 10.40 0.56 3.49
CA LEU A 114 9.65 1.64 2.89
C LEU A 114 10.23 3.01 3.22
N THR A 115 10.28 3.85 2.20
CA THR A 115 10.49 5.30 2.29
C THR A 115 9.39 6.01 1.53
N GLU A 116 9.11 7.28 1.86
CA GLU A 116 7.98 7.97 1.27
C GLU A 116 8.35 9.40 0.86
N ILE A 117 8.11 9.73 -0.40
CA ILE A 117 8.29 11.06 -0.96
C ILE A 117 7.03 11.87 -0.68
N ASN A 118 7.20 13.06 -0.10
CA ASN A 118 6.13 14.03 0.06
C ASN A 118 5.83 14.75 -1.27
N GLY A 119 4.94 14.20 -2.05
CA GLY A 119 4.58 14.71 -3.36
C GLY A 119 3.91 16.08 -3.32
N SER A 120 3.18 16.41 -2.24
CA SER A 120 2.50 17.70 -2.10
C SER A 120 3.46 18.90 -1.99
N LYS A 121 4.74 18.65 -1.64
CA LYS A 121 5.74 19.71 -1.47
C LYS A 121 6.73 19.81 -2.62
N ILE A 122 6.64 18.94 -3.60
CA ILE A 122 7.50 18.97 -4.81
C ILE A 122 7.08 20.14 -5.70
N LYS A 123 8.01 21.00 -6.07
CA LYS A 123 7.74 22.20 -6.88
C LYS A 123 8.07 22.01 -8.36
N ASN A 124 9.01 21.10 -8.66
CA ASN A 124 9.48 20.86 -10.03
C ASN A 124 10.06 19.43 -10.10
N LYS A 125 10.36 18.99 -11.34
CA LYS A 125 10.90 17.65 -11.59
C LYS A 125 12.27 17.41 -10.94
N GLU A 126 13.11 18.44 -10.83
CA GLU A 126 14.44 18.35 -10.24
C GLU A 126 14.34 18.02 -8.74
N GLU A 127 13.46 18.69 -8.01
CA GLU A 127 13.17 18.39 -6.60
C GLU A 127 12.62 16.97 -6.44
N PHE A 128 11.76 16.52 -7.37
CA PHE A 128 11.26 15.14 -7.37
C PHE A 128 12.41 14.13 -7.55
N PHE A 129 13.32 14.39 -8.49
CA PHE A 129 14.47 13.51 -8.73
C PHE A 129 15.44 13.48 -7.56
N ASP A 130 15.64 14.60 -6.87
CA ASP A 130 16.46 14.63 -5.66
C ASP A 130 15.78 13.87 -4.50
N ALA A 131 14.48 13.99 -4.34
CA ALA A 131 13.71 13.20 -3.39
C ALA A 131 13.79 11.69 -3.70
N CYS A 132 13.71 11.30 -4.98
CA CYS A 132 13.91 9.92 -5.43
C CYS A 132 15.28 9.36 -5.00
N ARG A 133 16.35 10.14 -5.20
CA ARG A 133 17.71 9.73 -4.77
C ARG A 133 17.80 9.59 -3.25
N GLY A 134 17.32 10.59 -2.51
CA GLY A 134 17.32 10.57 -1.04
C GLY A 134 16.55 9.40 -0.46
N ALA A 135 15.33 9.16 -0.95
CA ALA A 135 14.49 8.05 -0.53
C ALA A 135 15.14 6.69 -0.84
N SER A 136 15.77 6.55 -2.01
CA SER A 136 16.50 5.34 -2.39
C SER A 136 17.68 5.05 -1.49
N VAL A 137 18.46 6.06 -1.13
CA VAL A 137 19.61 5.93 -0.17
C VAL A 137 19.09 5.43 1.17
N LEU A 138 18.06 6.07 1.73
CA LEU A 138 17.46 5.68 3.01
C LEU A 138 16.92 4.26 2.98
N GLY A 139 16.17 3.89 1.94
CA GLY A 139 15.64 2.54 1.77
C GLY A 139 16.76 1.49 1.68
N THR A 140 17.85 1.79 0.96
CA THR A 140 18.99 0.87 0.82
C THR A 140 19.73 0.68 2.14
N ILE A 141 19.93 1.75 2.92
CA ILE A 141 20.49 1.65 4.27
C ILE A 141 19.60 0.78 5.16
N GLN A 142 18.29 0.98 5.10
CA GLN A 142 17.33 0.16 5.86
C GLN A 142 17.38 -1.31 5.45
N ALA A 143 17.51 -1.62 4.14
CA ALA A 143 17.61 -2.98 3.62
C ALA A 143 18.90 -3.70 4.06
N SER A 144 19.95 -2.98 4.47
CA SER A 144 21.18 -3.57 4.99
C SER A 144 21.03 -4.21 6.38
N TYR A 145 19.93 -3.95 7.07
CA TYR A 145 19.65 -4.56 8.37
C TYR A 145 19.03 -5.94 8.19
N THR A 146 19.88 -6.99 8.24
CA THR A 146 19.48 -8.40 8.06
C THR A 146 19.74 -9.27 9.28
N SER A 147 20.25 -8.70 10.39
CA SER A 147 20.52 -9.42 11.63
C SER A 147 19.23 -9.54 12.48
N PHE A 148 18.45 -10.58 12.25
CA PHE A 148 17.18 -10.83 12.94
C PHE A 148 17.36 -11.82 14.08
N LYS A 149 17.40 -11.36 15.33
CA LYS A 149 17.65 -12.19 16.52
C LYS A 149 16.58 -13.25 16.80
N VAL A 150 15.35 -13.03 16.31
CA VAL A 150 14.17 -13.88 16.64
C VAL A 150 13.57 -14.57 15.42
N LEU A 151 14.17 -14.41 14.25
CA LEU A 151 13.72 -15.04 13.02
C LEU A 151 14.66 -16.13 12.57
N THR A 152 14.19 -16.98 11.66
CA THR A 152 14.96 -18.09 11.09
C THR A 152 16.05 -17.61 10.14
N GLU A 153 17.02 -18.47 9.88
CA GLU A 153 18.07 -18.26 8.87
C GLU A 153 17.48 -18.03 7.49
N ALA A 154 16.40 -18.73 7.15
CA ALA A 154 15.66 -18.51 5.89
C ALA A 154 15.23 -17.06 5.73
N SER A 155 14.77 -16.39 6.80
CA SER A 155 14.37 -14.98 6.75
C SER A 155 15.53 -14.04 6.44
N ARG A 156 16.71 -14.32 7.02
CA ARG A 156 17.94 -13.56 6.76
C ARG A 156 18.36 -13.71 5.29
N LEU A 157 18.41 -14.93 4.81
CA LEU A 157 18.83 -15.24 3.44
C LEU A 157 17.85 -14.67 2.40
N ILE A 158 16.55 -14.70 2.65
CA ILE A 158 15.53 -14.08 1.78
C ILE A 158 15.70 -12.56 1.76
N ALA A 159 15.91 -11.93 2.92
CA ALA A 159 16.14 -10.50 3.00
C ALA A 159 17.41 -10.07 2.24
N GLU A 160 18.49 -10.84 2.37
CA GLU A 160 19.75 -10.62 1.65
C GLU A 160 19.62 -10.89 0.15
N ARG A 161 18.90 -11.96 -0.26
CA ARG A 161 18.66 -12.30 -1.66
C ARG A 161 17.95 -11.17 -2.39
N ASP A 162 16.83 -10.72 -1.86
CA ASP A 162 15.93 -9.79 -2.56
C ASP A 162 16.28 -8.32 -2.31
N ALA A 163 16.84 -8.00 -1.14
CA ALA A 163 17.21 -6.67 -0.65
C ALA A 163 16.16 -5.59 -0.95
N LEU A 164 14.86 -5.95 -0.85
CA LEU A 164 13.74 -5.12 -1.28
C LEU A 164 13.76 -3.75 -0.61
N ILE A 165 13.55 -2.71 -1.41
CA ILE A 165 13.17 -1.38 -0.94
C ILE A 165 11.83 -0.98 -1.55
N GLY A 166 11.15 -0.03 -0.92
CA GLY A 166 9.88 0.47 -1.43
C GLY A 166 9.83 1.99 -1.34
N VAL A 167 10.36 2.67 -2.36
CA VAL A 167 10.19 4.12 -2.47
C VAL A 167 8.78 4.40 -2.93
N GLY A 168 7.98 4.98 -2.03
CA GLY A 168 6.61 5.39 -2.27
C GLY A 168 6.47 6.89 -2.52
N ILE A 169 5.32 7.28 -3.05
CA ILE A 169 4.93 8.68 -3.24
C ILE A 169 3.58 8.87 -2.55
N THR A 170 3.46 9.87 -1.69
CA THR A 170 2.17 10.27 -1.10
C THR A 170 1.82 11.70 -1.50
N GLY A 171 0.54 12.06 -1.44
CA GLY A 171 0.08 13.37 -1.92
C GLY A 171 0.07 13.50 -3.44
N MET A 172 -0.05 12.40 -4.18
CA MET A 172 0.01 12.43 -5.65
C MET A 172 -1.09 13.30 -6.26
N CYS A 173 -2.31 13.22 -5.72
CA CYS A 173 -3.44 14.03 -6.19
C CYS A 173 -3.35 15.52 -5.84
N GLU A 174 -2.42 15.91 -4.97
CA GLU A 174 -2.17 17.31 -4.62
C GLU A 174 -1.20 18.00 -5.60
N ASN A 175 -0.48 17.21 -6.40
CA ASN A 175 0.47 17.72 -7.40
C ASN A 175 0.42 16.87 -8.69
N PRO A 176 -0.75 16.87 -9.37
CA PRO A 176 -0.99 15.96 -10.48
C PRO A 176 -0.13 16.22 -11.70
N GLU A 177 0.23 17.47 -11.99
CA GLU A 177 1.00 17.85 -13.18
C GLU A 177 2.39 17.24 -13.20
N ILE A 178 3.02 17.11 -12.03
CA ILE A 178 4.35 16.50 -11.88
C ILE A 178 4.21 15.00 -11.66
N LEU A 179 3.36 14.60 -10.72
CA LEU A 179 3.37 13.24 -10.19
C LEU A 179 2.59 12.23 -11.06
N PHE A 180 1.71 12.70 -11.95
CA PHE A 180 1.09 11.87 -12.98
C PHE A 180 1.67 12.11 -14.38
N ASN A 181 2.87 12.68 -14.47
CA ASN A 181 3.58 12.78 -15.75
C ASN A 181 4.38 11.47 -15.99
N PRO A 182 4.10 10.74 -17.08
CA PRO A 182 4.75 9.46 -17.37
C PRO A 182 6.26 9.55 -17.48
N GLU A 183 6.79 10.58 -18.17
CA GLU A 183 8.23 10.76 -18.37
C GLU A 183 8.96 11.06 -17.05
N ILE A 184 8.34 11.85 -16.17
CA ILE A 184 8.88 12.16 -14.85
C ILE A 184 8.87 10.91 -13.96
N GLN A 185 7.81 10.10 -14.00
CA GLN A 185 7.75 8.85 -13.28
C GLN A 185 8.80 7.85 -13.79
N ASP A 186 8.98 7.72 -15.09
CA ASP A 186 9.99 6.85 -15.71
C ASP A 186 11.40 7.22 -15.25
N GLU A 187 11.76 8.49 -15.36
CA GLU A 187 13.07 8.96 -14.98
C GLU A 187 13.29 8.85 -13.47
N GLY A 188 12.31 9.24 -12.66
CA GLY A 188 12.34 9.11 -11.20
C GLY A 188 12.55 7.67 -10.75
N ALA A 189 11.82 6.71 -11.32
CA ALA A 189 11.94 5.30 -10.99
C ALA A 189 13.31 4.72 -11.37
N ARG A 190 13.84 5.09 -12.55
CA ARG A 190 15.20 4.70 -12.97
C ARG A 190 16.27 5.31 -12.07
N LEU A 191 16.08 6.55 -11.59
CA LEU A 191 16.99 7.18 -10.63
C LEU A 191 16.96 6.45 -9.28
N VAL A 192 15.79 6.03 -8.79
CA VAL A 192 15.68 5.20 -7.59
C VAL A 192 16.49 3.92 -7.75
N GLN A 193 16.30 3.19 -8.86
CA GLN A 193 17.02 1.94 -9.13
C GLN A 193 18.54 2.16 -9.23
N LYS A 194 18.98 3.13 -10.03
CA LYS A 194 20.43 3.44 -10.18
C LYS A 194 21.07 3.83 -8.87
N THR A 195 20.38 4.63 -8.05
CA THR A 195 20.86 5.05 -6.73
C THR A 195 20.97 3.86 -5.78
N ASN A 196 19.96 2.95 -5.80
CA ASN A 196 20.00 1.73 -5.01
C ASN A 196 21.20 0.85 -5.40
N VAL A 197 21.40 0.57 -6.69
CA VAL A 197 22.55 -0.24 -7.16
C VAL A 197 23.90 0.36 -6.72
N LYS A 198 24.06 1.68 -6.85
CA LYS A 198 25.27 2.37 -6.42
C LYS A 198 25.47 2.27 -4.91
N MET A 199 24.41 2.53 -4.14
CA MET A 199 24.48 2.55 -2.68
C MET A 199 24.66 1.14 -2.11
N ALA A 200 24.01 0.13 -2.68
CA ALA A 200 24.18 -1.28 -2.33
C ALA A 200 25.64 -1.72 -2.50
N GLY A 201 26.28 -1.31 -3.61
CA GLY A 201 27.70 -1.59 -3.84
C GLY A 201 28.64 -0.91 -2.82
N ILE A 202 28.28 0.29 -2.34
CA ILE A 202 29.06 0.99 -1.30
C ILE A 202 28.92 0.30 0.06
N ILE A 203 27.72 -0.15 0.41
CA ILE A 203 27.41 -0.80 1.69
C ILE A 203 27.88 -2.27 1.69
N GLY A 204 27.97 -2.91 0.51
CA GLY A 204 28.34 -4.31 0.38
C GLY A 204 27.15 -5.27 0.52
N ILE A 205 25.95 -4.88 0.07
CA ILE A 205 24.75 -5.71 0.00
C ILE A 205 24.33 -5.93 -1.45
N ASN A 206 23.41 -6.86 -1.67
CA ASN A 206 22.78 -7.00 -2.99
C ASN A 206 21.98 -5.75 -3.36
N PRO A 207 21.94 -5.35 -4.65
CA PRO A 207 20.94 -4.38 -5.09
C PRO A 207 19.53 -4.95 -4.92
N ALA A 208 18.55 -4.09 -4.78
CA ALA A 208 17.16 -4.51 -4.62
C ALA A 208 16.59 -5.11 -5.92
N ALA A 209 15.87 -6.21 -5.79
CA ALA A 209 15.13 -6.80 -6.92
C ALA A 209 13.98 -5.87 -7.39
N ARG A 210 13.38 -5.11 -6.49
CA ARG A 210 12.29 -4.16 -6.74
C ARG A 210 12.42 -2.98 -5.80
N CYS A 211 12.21 -1.75 -6.33
CA CYS A 211 12.58 -0.53 -5.63
C CYS A 211 11.42 0.44 -5.37
N THR A 212 10.35 0.41 -6.16
CA THR A 212 9.30 1.42 -6.13
C THR A 212 7.94 0.83 -5.84
N VAL A 213 7.12 1.57 -5.09
CA VAL A 213 5.77 1.19 -4.66
C VAL A 213 4.85 2.40 -4.69
N VAL A 214 3.55 2.17 -4.60
CA VAL A 214 2.59 3.16 -4.09
C VAL A 214 1.71 2.46 -3.06
N LYS A 215 1.60 3.05 -1.87
CA LYS A 215 0.80 2.51 -0.79
C LYS A 215 -0.21 3.52 -0.27
N PRO A 216 -1.34 3.10 0.30
CA PRO A 216 -2.21 3.98 1.08
C PRO A 216 -1.55 4.28 2.44
N SER A 217 -0.80 5.38 2.48
CA SER A 217 0.03 5.76 3.63
C SER A 217 -0.75 6.60 4.65
N GLY A 218 -1.49 5.97 5.55
CA GLY A 218 -2.32 6.67 6.51
C GLY A 218 -1.56 7.64 7.44
N ASN A 219 -0.57 7.13 8.18
CA ASN A 219 0.14 7.95 9.19
C ASN A 219 1.26 8.79 8.58
N SER A 220 2.03 8.26 7.63
CA SER A 220 3.14 9.01 7.04
C SER A 220 2.65 10.21 6.23
N SER A 221 1.55 10.09 5.50
CA SER A 221 0.96 11.23 4.79
C SER A 221 0.56 12.35 5.75
N GLN A 222 -0.07 12.02 6.86
CA GLN A 222 -0.46 13.00 7.88
C GLN A 222 0.77 13.68 8.52
N LEU A 223 1.79 12.90 8.88
CA LEU A 223 3.04 13.42 9.44
C LEU A 223 3.75 14.36 8.45
N LEU A 224 3.73 14.02 7.17
CA LEU A 224 4.31 14.82 6.10
C LEU A 224 3.45 16.03 5.70
N GLY A 225 2.23 16.14 6.25
CA GLY A 225 1.30 17.22 5.94
C GLY A 225 0.63 17.07 4.58
N CYS A 226 0.61 15.84 4.02
CA CYS A 226 -0.17 15.55 2.84
C CYS A 226 -1.62 15.29 3.24
N THR A 227 -2.54 15.86 2.50
CA THR A 227 -3.96 15.62 2.69
C THR A 227 -4.35 14.29 2.05
N SER A 228 -3.78 13.94 0.89
CA SER A 228 -4.03 12.67 0.21
C SER A 228 -3.01 11.59 0.58
N SER A 229 -3.50 10.36 0.69
CA SER A 229 -2.73 9.17 1.04
C SER A 229 -2.37 8.39 -0.23
N GLY A 230 -1.07 8.37 -0.59
CA GLY A 230 -0.62 7.73 -1.82
C GLY A 230 -1.26 8.37 -3.06
N ILE A 231 -1.90 7.55 -3.87
CA ILE A 231 -2.61 7.95 -5.10
C ILE A 231 -4.09 8.32 -4.89
N LYS A 232 -4.59 8.21 -3.66
CA LYS A 232 -6.02 8.34 -3.35
C LYS A 232 -6.54 9.74 -3.67
N LYS A 233 -7.66 9.82 -4.43
CA LYS A 233 -8.44 11.05 -4.61
C LYS A 233 -9.31 11.34 -3.39
N PHE A 234 -9.55 12.62 -3.12
CA PHE A 234 -10.58 13.03 -2.18
C PHE A 234 -11.96 12.99 -2.82
N PRO A 235 -13.02 12.76 -2.03
CA PRO A 235 -14.38 12.80 -2.56
C PRO A 235 -14.77 14.21 -3.03
N PHE A 236 -14.45 15.24 -2.25
CA PHE A 236 -14.87 16.62 -2.45
C PHE A 236 -13.74 17.61 -2.13
N LYS A 237 -13.82 18.83 -2.66
CA LYS A 237 -12.89 19.93 -2.32
C LYS A 237 -12.98 20.38 -0.87
N ARG A 238 -14.18 20.33 -0.28
CA ARG A 238 -14.42 20.65 1.13
C ARG A 238 -14.85 19.40 1.86
N LEU A 239 -14.12 19.06 2.90
CA LEU A 239 -14.37 17.83 3.67
C LEU A 239 -14.04 18.03 5.15
N THR A 240 -14.47 17.11 5.96
CA THR A 240 -14.06 17.03 7.36
C THR A 240 -13.14 15.83 7.55
N GLN A 241 -11.90 16.10 7.95
CA GLN A 241 -10.95 15.06 8.30
C GLN A 241 -11.12 14.70 9.78
N ASN A 242 -11.39 13.43 10.05
CA ASN A 242 -11.59 12.91 11.38
C ASN A 242 -10.33 12.19 11.87
N ILE A 243 -9.83 12.61 13.03
CA ILE A 243 -8.66 11.99 13.68
C ILE A 243 -9.12 11.40 15.00
N GLN A 244 -8.91 10.10 15.19
CA GLN A 244 -9.18 9.41 16.44
C GLN A 244 -8.00 9.55 17.39
N ALA A 245 -8.27 9.89 18.63
CA ALA A 245 -7.27 10.10 19.67
C ALA A 245 -7.74 9.51 21.00
N ALA A 246 -6.82 8.99 21.80
CA ALA A 246 -7.14 8.52 23.14
C ALA A 246 -7.50 9.70 24.06
N ASN A 247 -8.48 9.50 24.95
CA ASN A 247 -8.94 10.54 25.88
C ASN A 247 -7.84 11.06 26.83
N THR A 248 -6.74 10.31 26.95
CA THR A 248 -5.57 10.66 27.75
C THR A 248 -4.54 11.51 26.99
N GLU A 249 -4.65 11.64 25.67
CA GLU A 249 -3.67 12.39 24.88
C GLU A 249 -3.72 13.89 25.14
N GLN A 250 -2.55 14.50 25.29
CA GLN A 250 -2.43 15.94 25.56
C GLN A 250 -2.97 16.79 24.39
N ALA A 251 -2.72 16.36 23.16
CA ALA A 251 -3.22 17.05 21.98
C ALA A 251 -4.76 17.13 21.97
N LEU A 252 -5.43 16.03 22.31
CA LEU A 252 -6.89 16.01 22.43
C LEU A 252 -7.40 16.95 23.52
N ARG A 253 -6.75 16.97 24.69
CA ARG A 253 -7.12 17.87 25.79
C ARG A 253 -6.98 19.33 25.39
N TYR A 254 -5.89 19.65 24.70
CA TYR A 254 -5.66 20.99 24.17
C TYR A 254 -6.75 21.43 23.18
N VAL A 255 -7.11 20.56 22.22
CA VAL A 255 -8.20 20.87 21.26
C VAL A 255 -9.54 21.02 21.97
N LYS A 256 -9.84 20.18 22.99
CA LYS A 256 -11.05 20.32 23.80
C LYS A 256 -11.13 21.66 24.53
N GLU A 257 -10.00 22.18 25.00
CA GLU A 257 -9.91 23.46 25.70
C GLU A 257 -10.12 24.65 24.74
N ILE A 258 -9.48 24.62 23.57
CA ILE A 258 -9.54 25.72 22.59
C ILE A 258 -10.86 25.73 21.81
N ASN A 259 -11.27 24.55 21.30
CA ASN A 259 -12.46 24.43 20.47
C ASN A 259 -13.16 23.06 20.71
N PRO A 260 -13.97 22.97 21.78
CA PRO A 260 -14.68 21.74 22.14
C PRO A 260 -15.66 21.26 21.07
N MET A 261 -16.12 22.11 20.16
CA MET A 261 -17.02 21.73 19.08
C MET A 261 -16.38 20.80 18.04
N MET A 262 -15.05 20.80 17.96
CA MET A 262 -14.31 19.90 17.07
C MET A 262 -14.20 18.47 17.61
N VAL A 263 -14.55 18.25 18.88
CA VAL A 263 -14.31 16.96 19.54
C VAL A 263 -15.62 16.26 19.85
N LYS A 264 -15.74 15.02 19.40
CA LYS A 264 -16.88 14.14 19.67
C LYS A 264 -16.39 12.81 20.26
N PRO A 265 -17.18 12.14 21.12
CA PRO A 265 -16.85 10.78 21.56
C PRO A 265 -16.72 9.84 20.37
N SER A 266 -15.80 8.87 20.45
CA SER A 266 -15.69 7.81 19.45
C SER A 266 -16.98 6.97 19.40
N VAL A 267 -17.44 6.63 18.20
CA VAL A 267 -18.58 5.71 18.02
C VAL A 267 -18.23 4.29 18.47
N TYR A 268 -16.96 3.91 18.33
CA TYR A 268 -16.49 2.56 18.63
C TYR A 268 -16.16 2.35 20.10
N ASN A 269 -15.53 3.35 20.75
CA ASN A 269 -15.09 3.23 22.15
C ASN A 269 -15.09 4.60 22.85
N LYS A 270 -16.27 5.10 23.15
CA LYS A 270 -16.49 6.44 23.75
C LYS A 270 -15.81 6.67 25.09
N GLU A 271 -15.56 5.60 25.86
CA GLU A 271 -14.98 5.70 27.21
C GLU A 271 -13.48 6.07 27.17
N VAL A 272 -12.77 5.61 26.13
CA VAL A 272 -11.31 5.76 26.03
C VAL A 272 -10.85 6.61 24.87
N GLU A 273 -11.72 6.89 23.89
CA GLU A 273 -11.36 7.59 22.67
C GLU A 273 -12.36 8.68 22.29
N SER A 274 -11.84 9.68 21.62
CA SER A 274 -12.62 10.75 21.00
C SER A 274 -12.15 10.98 19.57
N VAL A 275 -13.00 11.60 18.75
CA VAL A 275 -12.71 11.99 17.38
C VAL A 275 -12.61 13.50 17.32
N ILE A 276 -11.50 14.00 16.76
CA ILE A 276 -11.30 15.41 16.44
C ILE A 276 -11.65 15.59 14.96
N SER A 277 -12.55 16.51 14.65
CA SER A 277 -13.01 16.80 13.30
C SER A 277 -12.42 18.12 12.79
N PHE A 278 -11.55 18.05 11.79
CA PHE A 278 -10.92 19.21 11.19
C PHE A 278 -11.60 19.53 9.85
N PRO A 279 -12.14 20.74 9.65
CA PRO A 279 -12.56 21.17 8.33
C PRO A 279 -11.33 21.40 7.44
N VAL A 280 -11.36 20.84 6.24
CA VAL A 280 -10.29 20.94 5.25
C VAL A 280 -10.86 21.47 3.96
N GLU A 281 -10.21 22.47 3.38
CA GLU A 281 -10.45 22.95 2.02
C GLU A 281 -9.19 22.69 1.21
N LEU A 282 -9.37 22.00 0.07
CA LEU A 282 -8.28 21.63 -0.83
C LEU A 282 -8.04 22.73 -1.87
N ASP A 283 -6.79 22.90 -2.26
CA ASP A 283 -6.40 23.82 -3.33
C ASP A 283 -7.06 23.44 -4.67
N ASP A 284 -7.16 24.38 -5.58
CA ASP A 284 -7.90 24.22 -6.83
C ASP A 284 -7.31 23.17 -7.79
N ASN A 285 -6.01 22.95 -7.72
CA ASN A 285 -5.29 21.97 -8.52
C ASN A 285 -5.40 20.53 -7.99
N VAL A 286 -5.93 20.33 -6.78
CA VAL A 286 -6.06 18.99 -6.19
C VAL A 286 -7.14 18.19 -6.89
N LEU A 287 -6.78 16.97 -7.31
CA LEU A 287 -7.72 16.04 -7.95
C LEU A 287 -8.71 15.46 -6.94
N THR A 288 -10.00 15.58 -7.26
CA THR A 288 -11.09 15.02 -6.47
C THR A 288 -11.94 14.05 -7.29
N SER A 289 -12.70 13.19 -6.62
CA SER A 289 -13.63 12.25 -7.26
C SER A 289 -14.97 12.92 -7.64
N GLU A 290 -15.21 14.15 -7.21
CA GLU A 290 -16.44 14.90 -7.50
C GLU A 290 -16.65 15.08 -9.02
N TYR A 291 -15.56 15.36 -9.74
CA TYR A 291 -15.60 15.67 -11.17
C TYR A 291 -14.91 14.62 -12.05
N SER A 292 -14.68 13.41 -11.53
CA SER A 292 -14.01 12.33 -12.27
C SER A 292 -14.66 11.00 -12.02
N SER A 293 -14.54 10.09 -12.99
CA SER A 293 -15.03 8.73 -12.88
C SER A 293 -14.05 7.79 -12.15
N ALA A 294 -14.54 6.60 -11.77
CA ALA A 294 -13.71 5.53 -11.27
C ALA A 294 -12.68 5.08 -12.34
N ILE A 295 -13.07 5.09 -13.63
CA ILE A 295 -12.19 4.75 -14.75
C ILE A 295 -11.02 5.75 -14.85
N ASP A 296 -11.27 7.05 -14.74
CA ASP A 296 -10.19 8.06 -14.75
C ASP A 296 -9.18 7.82 -13.61
N PHE A 297 -9.65 7.36 -12.46
CA PHE A 297 -8.77 6.99 -11.36
C PHE A 297 -7.95 5.72 -11.67
N LEU A 298 -8.60 4.70 -12.21
CA LEU A 298 -7.93 3.45 -12.58
C LEU A 298 -6.90 3.64 -13.70
N GLU A 299 -7.14 4.57 -14.63
CA GLU A 299 -6.13 4.98 -15.62
C GLU A 299 -4.88 5.58 -14.97
N MET A 300 -5.03 6.40 -13.92
CA MET A 300 -3.88 6.90 -13.15
C MET A 300 -3.12 5.76 -12.46
N VAL A 301 -3.84 4.79 -11.91
CA VAL A 301 -3.24 3.58 -11.31
C VAL A 301 -2.47 2.80 -12.37
N ARG A 302 -3.08 2.53 -13.54
CA ARG A 302 -2.47 1.81 -14.67
C ARG A 302 -1.21 2.52 -15.16
N MET A 303 -1.30 3.84 -15.39
CA MET A 303 -0.18 4.67 -15.81
C MET A 303 0.96 4.62 -14.78
N THR A 304 0.66 4.79 -13.50
CA THR A 304 1.66 4.72 -12.43
C THR A 304 2.28 3.32 -12.32
N LYS A 305 1.50 2.26 -12.56
CA LYS A 305 2.04 0.89 -12.63
C LYS A 305 3.02 0.73 -13.80
N ALA A 306 2.66 1.22 -14.98
CA ALA A 306 3.47 1.11 -16.19
C ALA A 306 4.78 1.91 -16.10
N HIS A 307 4.77 3.08 -15.47
CA HIS A 307 5.91 3.99 -15.46
C HIS A 307 6.71 3.91 -14.16
N TRP A 308 6.09 4.10 -13.00
CA TRP A 308 6.78 4.10 -11.71
C TRP A 308 7.22 2.71 -11.26
N ILE A 309 6.32 1.72 -11.33
CA ILE A 309 6.61 0.36 -10.83
C ILE A 309 7.48 -0.43 -11.79
N GLU A 310 7.19 -0.43 -13.09
CA GLU A 310 7.98 -1.18 -14.05
C GLU A 310 9.43 -0.69 -14.10
N ASN A 311 9.67 0.61 -14.20
CA ASN A 311 11.02 1.17 -14.26
C ASN A 311 11.77 1.15 -12.90
N GLY A 312 11.06 0.90 -11.80
CA GLY A 312 11.67 0.64 -10.49
C GLY A 312 11.97 -0.84 -10.23
N THR A 313 11.76 -1.71 -11.19
CA THR A 313 12.06 -3.15 -11.11
C THR A 313 13.43 -3.44 -11.74
N ASN A 314 14.29 -4.13 -11.01
CA ASN A 314 15.62 -4.52 -11.50
C ASN A 314 15.53 -5.88 -12.22
N PHE A 315 15.24 -5.86 -13.51
CA PHE A 315 15.07 -7.07 -14.33
C PHE A 315 16.35 -7.93 -14.47
N ASP A 316 17.52 -7.33 -14.26
CA ASP A 316 18.80 -8.02 -14.30
C ASP A 316 19.16 -8.70 -12.97
N HIS A 317 18.33 -8.50 -11.94
CA HIS A 317 18.56 -9.08 -10.64
C HIS A 317 18.56 -10.61 -10.68
N PRO A 318 19.50 -11.29 -9.97
CA PRO A 318 19.61 -12.76 -9.97
C PRO A 318 18.32 -13.49 -9.62
N PHE A 319 17.47 -12.91 -8.77
CA PHE A 319 16.15 -13.45 -8.41
C PHE A 319 15.33 -13.89 -9.63
N TYR A 320 15.28 -13.07 -10.70
CA TYR A 320 14.45 -13.38 -11.88
C TYR A 320 15.03 -14.50 -12.73
N LYS A 321 16.36 -14.72 -12.66
CA LYS A 321 17.03 -15.82 -13.35
C LYS A 321 16.88 -17.12 -12.58
N GLU A 322 16.99 -17.04 -11.26
CA GLU A 322 16.86 -18.20 -10.36
C GLU A 322 15.40 -18.68 -10.26
N TYR A 323 14.45 -17.74 -10.28
CA TYR A 323 13.01 -18.03 -10.17
C TYR A 323 12.22 -17.54 -11.39
N PRO A 324 12.35 -18.17 -12.58
CA PRO A 324 11.73 -17.69 -13.82
C PRO A 324 10.18 -17.67 -13.77
N LYS A 325 9.57 -18.48 -12.91
CA LYS A 325 8.11 -18.41 -12.62
C LYS A 325 7.65 -17.06 -12.10
N PHE A 326 8.55 -16.26 -11.56
CA PHE A 326 8.29 -14.90 -11.08
C PHE A 326 8.83 -13.79 -12.02
N ALA A 327 9.19 -14.10 -13.25
CA ALA A 327 9.73 -13.11 -14.19
C ALA A 327 8.85 -11.86 -14.36
N ARG A 328 7.54 -12.00 -14.13
CA ARG A 328 6.56 -10.90 -14.20
C ARG A 328 6.17 -10.34 -12.80
N MET A 329 6.81 -10.78 -11.71
CA MET A 329 6.53 -10.25 -10.37
C MET A 329 6.98 -8.80 -10.26
N ARG A 330 6.08 -7.93 -9.82
CA ARG A 330 6.28 -6.49 -9.61
C ARG A 330 5.72 -6.07 -8.27
N MET A 331 6.22 -4.96 -7.74
CA MET A 331 5.50 -4.22 -6.71
C MET A 331 4.16 -3.69 -7.23
N ASN A 332 3.32 -3.15 -6.36
CA ASN A 332 2.00 -2.69 -6.74
C ASN A 332 1.79 -1.18 -6.50
N VAL A 333 0.82 -0.64 -7.23
CA VAL A 333 0.13 0.59 -6.91
C VAL A 333 -1.11 0.21 -6.11
N SER A 334 -0.92 0.02 -4.79
CA SER A 334 -2.03 -0.30 -3.90
C SER A 334 -2.91 0.94 -3.71
N ASN A 335 -4.21 0.76 -3.86
CA ASN A 335 -5.15 1.87 -3.87
C ASN A 335 -6.53 1.45 -3.37
N THR A 336 -7.38 2.45 -3.13
CA THR A 336 -8.82 2.27 -2.90
C THR A 336 -9.56 3.13 -3.91
N CYS A 337 -10.27 2.51 -4.83
CA CYS A 337 -11.10 3.16 -5.83
C CYS A 337 -12.49 3.43 -5.26
N MET A 338 -12.97 4.65 -5.42
CA MET A 338 -14.37 5.00 -5.14
C MET A 338 -15.19 4.80 -6.41
N VAL A 339 -16.19 3.94 -6.34
CA VAL A 339 -17.04 3.56 -7.47
C VAL A 339 -18.45 4.04 -7.19
N LYS A 340 -19.06 4.80 -8.10
CA LYS A 340 -20.46 5.22 -8.04
C LYS A 340 -21.36 4.06 -8.44
N ASP A 341 -22.63 4.14 -8.06
CA ASP A 341 -23.60 3.03 -8.29
C ASP A 341 -23.77 2.64 -9.76
N ASP A 342 -23.61 3.59 -10.67
CA ASP A 342 -23.72 3.41 -12.11
C ASP A 342 -22.41 3.02 -12.82
N GLU A 343 -21.28 3.01 -12.12
CA GLU A 343 -19.94 2.72 -12.70
C GLU A 343 -19.49 1.27 -12.55
N TRP A 344 -20.21 0.43 -11.77
CA TRP A 344 -19.73 -0.90 -11.37
C TRP A 344 -19.45 -1.85 -12.53
N ASP A 345 -20.27 -1.87 -13.56
CA ASP A 345 -20.09 -2.76 -14.70
C ASP A 345 -18.90 -2.32 -15.55
N ASP A 346 -18.72 -1.02 -15.75
CA ASP A 346 -17.58 -0.47 -16.48
C ASP A 346 -16.28 -0.70 -15.73
N VAL A 347 -16.26 -0.50 -14.41
CA VAL A 347 -15.10 -0.78 -13.55
C VAL A 347 -14.73 -2.25 -13.59
N LYS A 348 -15.70 -3.14 -13.48
CA LYS A 348 -15.48 -4.59 -13.55
C LYS A 348 -14.81 -4.99 -14.87
N GLU A 349 -15.32 -4.53 -15.99
CA GLU A 349 -14.74 -4.82 -17.31
C GLU A 349 -13.36 -4.16 -17.51
N TYR A 350 -13.21 -2.92 -17.06
CA TYR A 350 -11.94 -2.20 -17.15
C TYR A 350 -10.82 -2.94 -16.39
N VAL A 351 -11.08 -3.32 -15.13
CA VAL A 351 -10.09 -3.99 -14.26
C VAL A 351 -9.71 -5.37 -14.79
N TRP A 352 -10.64 -6.09 -15.44
CA TRP A 352 -10.35 -7.37 -16.08
C TRP A 352 -9.44 -7.24 -17.30
N ASN A 353 -9.61 -6.19 -18.07
CA ASN A 353 -8.95 -6.01 -19.38
C ASN A 353 -7.60 -5.30 -19.29
N ASN A 354 -7.25 -4.73 -18.13
CA ASN A 354 -6.04 -3.93 -17.89
C ASN A 354 -5.26 -4.40 -16.67
#